data_65df36da6c1ef9f8643442f513fb94b7
#
_entry.id   65df36da6c1ef9f8643442f513fb94b7
#
_cell.length_a   1.000
_cell.length_b   1.000
_cell.length_c   1.000
_cell.angle_alpha   90.00
_cell.angle_beta   90.00
_cell.angle_gamma   90.00
#
_symmetry.space_group_name_H-M   'P 1'
#
loop_
_entity.id
_entity.type
_entity.pdbx_description
1 polymer ?
#
loop_
_entity_poly.entity_id
_entity_poly.type
_entity_poly.pdbx_seq_one_letter_code
_entity_poly.pdbx_strand_id
1 'polypeptide(L)'
;MIALDQILSKIMQESGSDIYILPGTPVKAKVRGQMEQLGEERCSVQDCADLLQEIYALAGGRSMKRLEEVGDDDFSFSLAAVGRFRCSAYRQRGSYGAVLRAVPFSIPDAEKLHIPKAVMDLFSLKRGMVLVTGPAGSGK
;
A
#
# COMPACT_ATOMS: atom_id res chain seq x y z
N MET A 1 9.86 17.38 6.42
CA MET A 1 9.26 16.14 5.85
C MET A 1 8.19 15.59 6.79
N ILE A 2 7.08 15.06 6.30
CA ILE A 2 6.01 14.46 7.11
C ILE A 2 6.53 13.13 7.69
N ALA A 3 6.25 12.86 8.97
CA ALA A 3 6.64 11.60 9.61
C ALA A 3 5.89 10.40 9.01
N LEU A 4 6.53 9.23 8.97
CA LEU A 4 5.99 8.03 8.34
C LEU A 4 4.64 7.60 8.96
N ASP A 5 4.53 7.64 10.27
CA ASP A 5 3.30 7.30 11.01
C ASP A 5 2.11 8.19 10.61
N GLN A 6 2.35 9.48 10.39
CA GLN A 6 1.35 10.43 9.91
C GLN A 6 0.93 10.13 8.47
N ILE A 7 1.88 9.78 7.60
CA ILE A 7 1.61 9.34 6.22
C ILE A 7 0.70 8.11 6.23
N LEU A 8 1.08 7.08 7.00
CA LEU A 8 0.34 5.82 7.07
C LEU A 8 -1.05 5.99 7.68
N SER A 9 -1.17 6.79 8.73
CA SER A 9 -2.46 7.08 9.37
C SER A 9 -3.38 7.86 8.46
N LYS A 10 -2.87 8.89 7.79
CA LYS A 10 -3.64 9.72 6.88
C LYS A 10 -4.23 8.90 5.72
N ILE A 11 -3.42 8.04 5.09
CA ILE A 11 -3.91 7.22 3.97
C ILE A 11 -5.03 6.26 4.39
N MET A 12 -4.97 5.70 5.61
CA MET A 12 -6.03 4.83 6.12
C MET A 12 -7.32 5.60 6.42
N GLN A 13 -7.21 6.80 7.00
CA GLN A 13 -8.36 7.67 7.29
C GLN A 13 -9.08 8.14 6.03
N GLU A 14 -8.34 8.45 4.98
CA GLU A 14 -8.87 8.94 3.71
C GLU A 14 -9.29 7.83 2.73
N SER A 15 -9.24 6.56 3.17
CA SER A 15 -9.51 5.38 2.33
C SER A 15 -8.64 5.34 1.07
N GLY A 16 -7.39 5.74 1.23
CA GLY A 16 -6.41 5.67 0.16
C GLY A 16 -5.92 4.24 -0.08
N SER A 17 -5.40 3.99 -1.26
CA SER A 17 -4.97 2.65 -1.68
C SER A 17 -3.46 2.46 -1.70
N ASP A 18 -2.74 3.42 -2.25
CA ASP A 18 -1.31 3.28 -2.49
C ASP A 18 -0.56 4.57 -2.10
N ILE A 19 0.65 4.41 -1.57
CA ILE A 19 1.58 5.49 -1.22
C ILE A 19 2.84 5.32 -2.06
N TYR A 20 3.35 6.40 -2.61
CA TYR A 20 4.53 6.43 -3.46
C TYR A 20 5.61 7.28 -2.82
N ILE A 21 6.74 6.66 -2.49
CA ILE A 21 7.93 7.29 -1.93
C ILE A 21 9.01 7.24 -3.00
N LEU A 22 9.29 8.40 -3.61
CA LEU A 22 10.20 8.52 -4.74
C LEU A 22 11.11 9.73 -4.56
N PRO A 23 12.41 9.62 -4.85
CA PRO A 23 13.31 10.77 -4.78
C PRO A 23 12.94 11.84 -5.82
N GLY A 24 13.13 13.10 -5.43
CA GLY A 24 12.85 14.27 -6.28
C GLY A 24 11.39 14.68 -6.38
N THR A 25 10.47 13.96 -5.73
CA THR A 25 9.04 14.30 -5.68
C THR A 25 8.54 14.32 -4.24
N PRO A 26 7.47 15.09 -3.93
CA PRO A 26 6.77 14.90 -2.67
C PRO A 26 6.22 13.48 -2.54
N VAL A 27 6.04 12.99 -1.30
CA VAL A 27 5.30 11.75 -1.08
C VAL A 27 3.90 11.91 -1.66
N LYS A 28 3.47 10.94 -2.45
CA LYS A 28 2.16 10.93 -3.09
C LYS A 28 1.33 9.75 -2.60
N ALA A 29 0.03 9.92 -2.64
CA ALA A 29 -0.90 8.83 -2.36
C ALA A 29 -2.01 8.79 -3.40
N LYS A 30 -2.56 7.61 -3.62
CA LYS A 30 -3.76 7.43 -4.42
C LYS A 30 -4.96 7.38 -3.49
N VAL A 31 -5.77 8.45 -3.52
CA VAL A 31 -6.98 8.59 -2.71
C VAL A 31 -8.18 8.65 -3.64
N ARG A 32 -9.15 7.77 -3.46
CA ARG A 32 -10.36 7.70 -4.30
C ARG A 32 -10.06 7.66 -5.80
N GLY A 33 -8.98 6.99 -6.18
CA GLY A 33 -8.56 6.86 -7.57
C GLY A 33 -7.74 8.02 -8.12
N GLN A 34 -7.58 9.11 -7.38
CA GLN A 34 -6.79 10.28 -7.77
C GLN A 34 -5.45 10.32 -7.03
N MET A 35 -4.43 10.89 -7.70
CA MET A 35 -3.11 11.08 -7.10
C MET A 35 -3.08 12.40 -6.34
N GLU A 36 -2.83 12.31 -5.03
CA GLU A 36 -2.69 13.46 -4.13
C GLU A 36 -1.27 13.55 -3.58
N GLN A 37 -0.81 14.75 -3.28
CA GLN A 37 0.44 14.99 -2.60
C GLN A 37 0.19 15.03 -1.08
N LEU A 38 0.99 14.30 -0.32
CA LEU A 38 0.91 14.26 1.15
C LEU A 38 1.81 15.30 1.83
N GLY A 39 2.29 16.26 1.09
CA GLY A 39 3.14 17.37 1.56
C GLY A 39 3.68 18.14 0.38
N GLU A 40 4.31 19.28 0.63
CA GLU A 40 4.90 20.13 -0.43
C GLU A 40 6.38 19.84 -0.64
N GLU A 41 7.07 19.30 0.38
CA GLU A 41 8.50 19.04 0.33
C GLU A 41 8.83 17.82 -0.55
N ARG A 42 9.81 18.00 -1.41
CA ARG A 42 10.34 16.90 -2.24
C ARG A 42 11.27 16.03 -1.42
N CYS A 43 11.08 14.72 -1.48
CA CYS A 43 11.99 13.78 -0.88
C CYS A 43 13.35 13.83 -1.57
N SER A 44 14.40 14.06 -0.81
CA SER A 44 15.77 13.82 -1.26
C SER A 44 16.05 12.31 -1.35
N VAL A 45 17.19 11.94 -1.89
CA VAL A 45 17.67 10.55 -1.89
C VAL A 45 17.81 10.02 -0.45
N GLN A 46 18.29 10.89 0.45
CA GLN A 46 18.45 10.53 1.87
C GLN A 46 17.11 10.37 2.56
N ASP A 47 16.13 11.26 2.32
CA ASP A 47 14.80 11.15 2.88
C ASP A 47 14.11 9.82 2.49
N CYS A 48 14.28 9.39 1.25
CA CYS A 48 13.76 8.09 0.82
C CYS A 48 14.46 6.92 1.52
N ALA A 49 15.77 7.01 1.74
CA ALA A 49 16.52 5.99 2.48
C ALA A 49 16.05 5.91 3.94
N ASP A 50 15.89 7.05 4.60
CA ASP A 50 15.47 7.14 6.01
C ASP A 50 14.04 6.59 6.17
N LEU A 51 13.10 6.99 5.30
CA LEU A 51 11.74 6.46 5.31
C LEU A 51 11.70 4.94 5.09
N LEU A 52 12.54 4.41 4.18
CA LEU A 52 12.64 2.97 3.98
C LEU A 52 13.20 2.26 5.20
N GLN A 53 14.22 2.80 5.87
CA GLN A 53 14.74 2.23 7.11
C GLN A 53 13.65 2.16 8.20
N GLU A 54 12.84 3.20 8.35
CA GLU A 54 11.70 3.19 9.26
C GLU A 54 10.68 2.10 8.88
N ILE A 55 10.33 1.95 7.59
CA ILE A 55 9.43 0.91 7.10
C ILE A 55 9.97 -0.49 7.41
N TYR A 56 11.27 -0.71 7.19
CA TYR A 56 11.93 -1.99 7.51
C TYR A 56 11.95 -2.27 9.02
N ALA A 57 12.11 -1.23 9.85
CA ALA A 57 12.00 -1.34 11.30
C ALA A 57 10.59 -1.75 11.73
N LEU A 58 9.55 -1.15 11.16
CA LEU A 58 8.14 -1.52 11.39
C LEU A 58 7.81 -2.94 10.92
N ALA A 59 8.57 -3.48 9.96
CA ALA A 59 8.46 -4.86 9.50
C ALA A 59 9.19 -5.88 10.41
N GLY A 60 9.27 -5.59 11.71
CA GLY A 60 9.91 -6.46 12.70
C GLY A 60 11.44 -6.41 12.66
N GLY A 61 12.02 -5.30 12.23
CA GLY A 61 13.48 -5.15 12.08
C GLY A 61 14.01 -5.94 10.88
N ARG A 62 13.23 -6.05 9.80
CA ARG A 62 13.66 -6.72 8.57
C ARG A 62 14.98 -6.15 8.06
N SER A 63 15.89 -7.01 7.62
CA SER A 63 17.16 -6.57 7.02
C SER A 63 16.95 -6.03 5.61
N MET A 64 17.59 -4.89 5.29
CA MET A 64 17.60 -4.31 3.95
C MET A 64 18.57 -5.02 2.98
N LYS A 65 19.29 -6.02 3.44
CA LYS A 65 20.31 -6.75 2.65
C LYS A 65 19.78 -7.22 1.29
N ARG A 66 18.57 -7.76 1.24
CA ARG A 66 17.96 -8.19 -0.02
C ARG A 66 17.78 -7.03 -0.99
N LEU A 67 17.28 -5.89 -0.52
CA LEU A 67 17.13 -4.67 -1.34
C LEU A 67 18.46 -4.15 -1.85
N GLU A 68 19.51 -4.25 -1.04
CA GLU A 68 20.87 -3.82 -1.41
C GLU A 68 21.52 -4.75 -2.45
N GLU A 69 21.36 -6.07 -2.30
CA GLU A 69 21.99 -7.08 -3.15
C GLU A 69 21.21 -7.33 -4.44
N VAL A 70 19.89 -7.45 -4.36
CA VAL A 70 19.01 -7.84 -5.48
C VAL A 70 18.40 -6.62 -6.18
N GLY A 71 18.17 -5.54 -5.43
CA GLY A 71 17.59 -4.31 -5.96
C GLY A 71 16.08 -4.22 -5.81
N ASP A 72 15.41 -5.26 -5.30
CA ASP A 72 14.00 -5.27 -5.00
C ASP A 72 13.69 -6.12 -3.76
N ASP A 73 12.65 -5.75 -3.02
CA ASP A 73 12.14 -6.52 -1.88
C ASP A 73 10.64 -6.27 -1.67
N ASP A 74 9.89 -7.36 -1.55
CA ASP A 74 8.44 -7.36 -1.29
C ASP A 74 8.17 -7.96 0.08
N PHE A 75 7.43 -7.23 0.92
CA PHE A 75 7.06 -7.68 2.25
C PHE A 75 5.80 -7.00 2.76
N SER A 76 5.30 -7.43 3.91
CA SER A 76 4.16 -6.79 4.57
C SER A 76 4.52 -6.46 6.01
N PHE A 77 3.93 -5.37 6.49
CA PHE A 77 4.01 -5.00 7.90
C PHE A 77 2.66 -4.48 8.39
N SER A 78 2.51 -4.39 9.70
CA SER A 78 1.29 -3.88 10.32
C SER A 78 1.64 -2.78 11.31
N LEU A 79 0.89 -1.69 11.26
CA LEU A 79 0.94 -0.65 12.28
C LEU A 79 -0.29 -0.80 13.18
N ALA A 80 -0.06 -1.00 14.47
CA ALA A 80 -1.13 -1.22 15.45
C ALA A 80 -2.19 -0.10 15.38
N ALA A 81 -3.46 -0.47 15.43
CA ALA A 81 -4.62 0.41 15.33
C ALA A 81 -4.75 1.23 14.03
N VAL A 82 -3.82 1.12 13.10
CA VAL A 82 -3.84 1.83 11.81
C VAL A 82 -4.23 0.89 10.67
N GLY A 83 -3.41 -0.11 10.37
CA GLY A 83 -3.69 -1.02 9.27
C GLY A 83 -2.51 -1.93 8.94
N ARG A 84 -2.71 -2.71 7.89
CA ARG A 84 -1.65 -3.51 7.26
C ARG A 84 -1.21 -2.84 5.98
N PHE A 85 0.08 -2.95 5.68
CA PHE A 85 0.67 -2.43 4.46
C PHE A 85 1.50 -3.51 3.76
N ARG A 86 1.37 -3.58 2.45
CA ARG A 86 2.31 -4.30 1.61
C ARG A 86 3.29 -3.30 1.03
N CYS A 87 4.58 -3.54 1.22
CA CYS A 87 5.65 -2.72 0.71
C CYS A 87 6.33 -3.42 -0.47
N SER A 88 6.46 -2.72 -1.57
CA SER A 88 7.32 -3.07 -2.70
C SER A 88 8.43 -2.03 -2.74
N ALA A 89 9.59 -2.39 -2.18
CA ALA A 89 10.78 -1.55 -2.13
C ALA A 89 11.70 -1.88 -3.30
N TYR A 90 12.34 -0.86 -3.87
CA TYR A 90 13.26 -1.07 -4.98
C TYR A 90 14.42 -0.06 -4.96
N ARG A 91 15.50 -0.44 -5.63
CA ARG A 91 16.67 0.42 -5.84
C ARG A 91 16.83 0.73 -7.33
N GLN A 92 16.89 2.00 -7.65
CA GLN A 92 17.08 2.47 -9.03
C GLN A 92 18.11 3.59 -9.07
N ARG A 93 19.12 3.47 -9.93
CA ARG A 93 20.15 4.49 -10.14
C ARG A 93 20.82 5.01 -8.86
N GLY A 94 21.07 4.10 -7.91
CA GLY A 94 21.72 4.43 -6.64
C GLY A 94 20.80 5.05 -5.58
N SER A 95 19.51 5.19 -5.84
CA SER A 95 18.51 5.67 -4.88
C SER A 95 17.48 4.60 -4.57
N TYR A 96 16.83 4.72 -3.41
CA TYR A 96 15.72 3.86 -2.99
C TYR A 96 14.38 4.51 -3.28
N GLY A 97 13.39 3.67 -3.58
CA GLY A 97 12.00 4.04 -3.68
C GLY A 97 11.11 2.94 -3.15
N ALA A 98 9.88 3.27 -2.82
CA ALA A 98 8.89 2.28 -2.37
C ALA A 98 7.48 2.64 -2.82
N VAL A 99 6.68 1.60 -3.03
CA VAL A 99 5.24 1.69 -3.15
C VAL A 99 4.62 0.88 -2.02
N LEU A 100 3.80 1.54 -1.20
CA LEU A 100 3.07 0.90 -0.12
C LEU A 100 1.60 0.76 -0.50
N ARG A 101 1.04 -0.44 -0.41
CA ARG A 101 -0.39 -0.67 -0.56
C ARG A 101 -1.04 -0.79 0.81
N ALA A 102 -2.02 0.06 1.07
CA ALA A 102 -2.83 -0.01 2.29
C ALA A 102 -3.83 -1.16 2.20
N VAL A 103 -3.91 -1.98 3.26
CA VAL A 103 -4.84 -3.09 3.39
C VAL A 103 -5.62 -2.90 4.69
N PRO A 104 -6.92 -2.59 4.62
CA PRO A 104 -7.76 -2.47 5.81
C PRO A 104 -7.80 -3.76 6.62
N PHE A 105 -7.90 -3.65 7.95
CA PHE A 105 -8.08 -4.82 8.82
C PHE A 105 -9.49 -5.42 8.71
N SER A 106 -10.49 -4.58 8.41
CA SER A 106 -11.87 -5.03 8.30
C SER A 106 -12.18 -5.50 6.87
N ILE A 107 -12.87 -6.62 6.79
CA ILE A 107 -13.48 -7.05 5.52
C ILE A 107 -14.65 -6.08 5.24
N PRO A 108 -14.68 -5.46 4.05
CA PRO A 108 -15.77 -4.56 3.71
C PRO A 108 -17.13 -5.31 3.72
N ASP A 109 -18.16 -4.63 4.17
CA ASP A 109 -19.53 -5.15 4.14
C ASP A 109 -20.03 -5.23 2.70
N ALA A 110 -20.59 -6.38 2.31
CA ALA A 110 -21.13 -6.62 0.98
C ALA A 110 -22.25 -5.62 0.60
N GLU A 111 -23.08 -5.22 1.56
CA GLU A 111 -24.13 -4.22 1.35
C GLU A 111 -23.55 -2.85 1.06
N LYS A 112 -22.53 -2.43 1.82
CA LYS A 112 -21.80 -1.18 1.58
C LYS A 112 -21.06 -1.15 0.26
N LEU A 113 -20.64 -2.31 -0.24
CA LEU A 113 -20.03 -2.46 -1.55
C LEU A 113 -21.06 -2.61 -2.68
N HIS A 114 -22.36 -2.56 -2.37
CA HIS A 114 -23.43 -2.75 -3.32
C HIS A 114 -23.34 -4.07 -4.11
N ILE A 115 -22.84 -5.15 -3.45
CA ILE A 115 -22.74 -6.45 -4.08
C ILE A 115 -24.16 -7.03 -4.19
N PRO A 116 -24.64 -7.37 -5.39
CA PRO A 116 -25.97 -7.91 -5.56
C PRO A 116 -26.16 -9.23 -4.80
N LYS A 117 -27.35 -9.44 -4.23
CA LYS A 117 -27.68 -10.68 -3.51
C LYS A 117 -27.43 -11.94 -4.36
N ALA A 118 -27.71 -11.89 -5.65
CA ALA A 118 -27.44 -12.98 -6.58
C ALA A 118 -25.97 -13.43 -6.59
N VAL A 119 -25.03 -12.49 -6.38
CA VAL A 119 -23.59 -12.80 -6.26
C VAL A 119 -23.30 -13.43 -4.92
N MET A 120 -23.93 -12.95 -3.84
CA MET A 120 -23.79 -13.56 -2.50
C MET A 120 -24.35 -14.97 -2.46
N ASP A 121 -25.44 -15.25 -3.16
CA ASP A 121 -26.06 -16.57 -3.21
C ASP A 121 -25.17 -17.63 -3.91
N LEU A 122 -24.14 -17.21 -4.67
CA LEU A 122 -23.15 -18.11 -5.28
C LEU A 122 -22.37 -18.94 -4.25
N PHE A 123 -22.22 -18.47 -3.01
CA PHE A 123 -21.56 -19.23 -1.93
C PHE A 123 -22.30 -20.54 -1.57
N SER A 124 -23.57 -20.64 -1.87
CA SER A 124 -24.36 -21.83 -1.62
C SER A 124 -24.23 -22.93 -2.67
N LEU A 125 -23.59 -22.62 -3.81
CA LEU A 125 -23.42 -23.58 -4.89
C LEU A 125 -22.41 -24.68 -4.49
N LYS A 126 -22.85 -25.93 -4.62
CA LYS A 126 -22.03 -27.10 -4.25
C LYS A 126 -21.15 -27.62 -5.40
N ARG A 127 -21.41 -27.22 -6.61
CA ARG A 127 -20.71 -27.68 -7.82
C ARG A 127 -20.65 -26.58 -8.87
N GLY A 128 -19.63 -26.63 -9.71
CA GLY A 128 -19.43 -25.69 -10.80
C GLY A 128 -18.28 -24.72 -10.52
N MET A 129 -18.05 -23.83 -11.45
CA MET A 129 -17.04 -22.79 -11.41
C MET A 129 -17.68 -21.45 -11.76
N VAL A 130 -17.39 -20.43 -10.96
CA VAL A 130 -17.80 -19.05 -11.23
C VAL A 130 -16.54 -18.23 -11.56
N LEU A 131 -16.55 -17.56 -12.69
CA LEU A 131 -15.47 -16.70 -13.13
C LEU A 131 -15.92 -15.24 -13.00
N VAL A 132 -15.16 -14.46 -12.22
CA VAL A 132 -15.33 -13.00 -12.11
C VAL A 132 -14.17 -12.35 -12.86
N THR A 133 -14.45 -11.66 -13.93
CA THR A 133 -13.43 -11.05 -14.80
C THR A 133 -13.60 -9.55 -14.88
N GLY A 134 -12.50 -8.85 -15.13
CA GLY A 134 -12.49 -7.41 -15.30
C GLY A 134 -11.08 -6.82 -15.19
N PRO A 135 -10.88 -5.56 -15.58
CA PRO A 135 -9.60 -4.88 -15.43
C PRO A 135 -9.21 -4.68 -13.95
N ALA A 136 -7.96 -4.35 -13.69
CA ALA A 136 -7.51 -4.01 -12.34
C ALA A 136 -8.29 -2.82 -11.79
N GLY A 137 -8.76 -2.93 -10.52
CA GLY A 137 -9.56 -1.88 -9.88
C GLY A 137 -11.07 -1.88 -10.23
N SER A 138 -11.56 -2.88 -10.99
CA SER A 138 -12.99 -2.99 -11.33
C SER A 138 -13.87 -3.60 -10.24
N GLY A 139 -13.30 -3.97 -9.10
CA GLY A 139 -14.05 -4.56 -7.96
C GLY A 139 -14.25 -6.08 -8.05
N LYS A 140 -13.48 -6.78 -8.92
CA LYS A 140 -13.50 -8.24 -9.01
C LYS A 140 -12.86 -8.94 -7.83
#